data_a42037cb85dde120399bb252661c7a8e
#
_entry.id   a42037cb85dde120399bb252661c7a8e
#
_cell.length_a   1.000
_cell.length_b   1.000
_cell.length_c   1.000
_cell.angle_alpha   90.00
_cell.angle_beta   90.00
_cell.angle_gamma   90.00
#
_symmetry.space_group_name_H-M   'P 1'
#
loop_
_entity.id
_entity.type
_entity.pdbx_description
1 polymer ?
#
loop_
_entity_poly.entity_id
_entity_poly.type
_entity_poly.pdbx_seq_one_letter_code
_entity_poly.pdbx_strand_id
1 'polypeptide(L)'
;MGSDQNILVKLNKAGFSLNNKWLVKGVSLQVEKGKIVTLIGPNGSGKSTTAKIALGIYKKIDGSVEKYTNKVGYVPQKISIDWTLPLRVNDFMVLTESLNKETIDEALSLTGVIHIKDKNLGDLSGGEFQRVLLARAISKKPELLVLDEPVQGVDFTGEIALYELIKKISDELNCGILLISHDLHTVMSATDHVVCLNGHVCCSGSPMDVAKNNEYKALFCLLYTSDAADE
;
A
#
# COMPACT_ATOMS: atom_id res chain seq x y z
N MET A 1 16.50 25.38 -5.60
CA MET A 1 15.02 25.47 -5.62
C MET A 1 14.45 24.52 -6.69
N GLY A 2 14.62 23.22 -6.54
CA GLY A 2 14.25 22.20 -7.56
C GLY A 2 13.75 20.88 -7.01
N SER A 3 13.71 20.67 -5.68
CA SER A 3 13.40 19.37 -5.08
C SER A 3 11.93 19.19 -4.66
N ASP A 4 11.16 20.25 -4.50
CA ASP A 4 9.77 20.15 -3.98
C ASP A 4 8.70 19.82 -5.05
N GLN A 5 9.03 19.95 -6.34
CA GLN A 5 8.05 19.73 -7.44
C GLN A 5 7.62 18.26 -7.64
N ASN A 6 8.35 17.31 -7.08
CA ASN A 6 8.06 15.88 -7.22
C ASN A 6 7.38 15.25 -5.98
N ILE A 7 7.29 15.97 -4.88
CA ILE A 7 6.67 15.45 -3.66
C ILE A 7 5.15 15.40 -3.84
N LEU A 8 4.53 14.28 -3.50
CA LEU A 8 3.09 14.06 -3.58
C LEU A 8 2.41 14.16 -2.22
N VAL A 9 3.08 13.64 -1.20
CA VAL A 9 2.67 13.73 0.20
C VAL A 9 3.88 13.79 1.11
N LYS A 10 3.81 14.62 2.16
CA LYS A 10 4.86 14.74 3.17
C LYS A 10 4.22 14.76 4.55
N LEU A 11 4.71 13.91 5.43
CA LEU A 11 4.37 13.84 6.84
C LEU A 11 5.54 14.44 7.64
N ASN A 12 5.25 15.38 8.55
CA ASN A 12 6.24 15.98 9.44
C ASN A 12 5.83 15.69 10.87
N LYS A 13 6.56 14.80 11.55
CA LYS A 13 6.31 14.34 12.92
C LYS A 13 4.84 13.99 13.17
N ALA A 14 4.18 13.43 12.16
CA ALA A 14 2.77 13.12 12.21
C ALA A 14 2.47 12.01 13.22
N GLY A 15 1.38 12.15 13.95
CA GLY A 15 0.93 11.18 14.93
C GLY A 15 -0.59 11.16 15.05
N PHE A 16 -1.12 10.05 15.56
CA PHE A 16 -2.54 9.89 15.81
C PHE A 16 -2.79 9.11 17.09
N SER A 17 -3.64 9.65 17.93
CA SER A 17 -4.12 9.00 19.15
C SER A 17 -5.64 8.83 19.14
N LEU A 18 -6.11 7.74 19.72
CA LEU A 18 -7.52 7.46 19.92
C LEU A 18 -7.73 7.08 21.39
N ASN A 19 -8.71 7.71 22.04
CA ASN A 19 -9.01 7.45 23.46
C ASN A 19 -7.74 7.57 24.36
N ASN A 20 -6.96 8.61 24.18
CA ASN A 20 -5.69 8.87 24.88
C ASN A 20 -4.60 7.81 24.69
N LYS A 21 -4.78 6.87 23.74
CA LYS A 21 -3.75 5.89 23.36
C LYS A 21 -3.16 6.26 22.01
N TRP A 22 -1.84 6.39 21.94
CA TRP A 22 -1.15 6.56 20.67
C TRP A 22 -1.25 5.30 19.81
N LEU A 23 -1.70 5.46 18.56
CA LEU A 23 -1.64 4.42 17.55
C LEU A 23 -0.35 4.54 16.73
N VAL A 24 0.12 5.78 16.55
CA VAL A 24 1.42 6.09 15.94
C VAL A 24 1.84 7.48 16.35
N LYS A 25 3.16 7.73 16.53
CA LYS A 25 3.68 9.01 16.99
C LYS A 25 4.94 9.42 16.22
N GLY A 26 4.99 10.69 15.81
CA GLY A 26 6.20 11.34 15.33
C GLY A 26 6.72 10.82 13.99
N VAL A 27 5.84 10.32 13.10
CA VAL A 27 6.23 9.82 11.79
C VAL A 27 6.59 10.95 10.84
N SER A 28 7.79 10.90 10.27
CA SER A 28 8.22 11.76 9.18
C SER A 28 8.57 10.90 7.97
N LEU A 29 7.90 11.14 6.84
CA LEU A 29 8.17 10.49 5.56
C LEU A 29 7.69 11.38 4.41
N GLN A 30 8.16 11.12 3.22
CA GLN A 30 7.64 11.74 2.00
C GLN A 30 7.55 10.70 0.89
N VAL A 31 6.59 10.88 -0.01
CA VAL A 31 6.43 10.08 -1.23
C VAL A 31 6.54 11.00 -2.43
N GLU A 32 7.42 10.65 -3.35
CA GLU A 32 7.68 11.40 -4.58
C GLU A 32 7.12 10.64 -5.80
N LYS A 33 6.94 11.33 -6.91
CA LYS A 33 6.54 10.73 -8.19
C LYS A 33 7.54 9.66 -8.61
N GLY A 34 7.06 8.52 -9.09
CA GLY A 34 7.87 7.40 -9.56
C GLY A 34 8.70 6.73 -8.45
N LYS A 35 8.41 7.00 -7.17
CA LYS A 35 9.11 6.39 -6.03
C LYS A 35 8.16 5.53 -5.20
N ILE A 36 8.69 4.40 -4.75
CA ILE A 36 7.99 3.47 -3.87
C ILE A 36 8.57 3.57 -2.46
N VAL A 37 7.75 4.05 -1.53
CA VAL A 37 8.06 4.11 -0.10
C VAL A 37 7.27 3.03 0.60
N THR A 38 7.97 2.13 1.31
CA THR A 38 7.31 1.02 2.02
C THR A 38 7.36 1.22 3.52
N LEU A 39 6.20 1.09 4.16
CA LEU A 39 6.05 1.00 5.61
C LEU A 39 6.09 -0.47 6.01
N ILE A 40 7.04 -0.85 6.87
CA ILE A 40 7.12 -2.19 7.44
C ILE A 40 7.02 -2.14 8.96
N GLY A 41 6.68 -3.26 9.58
CA GLY A 41 6.57 -3.37 11.03
C GLY A 41 5.57 -4.45 11.45
N PRO A 42 5.58 -4.84 12.73
CA PRO A 42 4.66 -5.84 13.27
C PRO A 42 3.19 -5.38 13.20
N ASN A 43 2.27 -6.31 13.42
CA ASN A 43 0.85 -5.98 13.53
C ASN A 43 0.61 -5.00 14.69
N GLY A 44 -0.22 -3.99 14.44
CA GLY A 44 -0.47 -2.93 15.44
C GLY A 44 0.60 -1.84 15.52
N SER A 45 1.66 -1.88 14.72
CA SER A 45 2.75 -0.88 14.74
C SER A 45 2.36 0.50 14.20
N GLY A 46 1.16 0.67 13.63
CA GLY A 46 0.66 1.94 13.11
C GLY A 46 0.78 2.14 11.61
N LYS A 47 1.14 1.12 10.82
CA LYS A 47 1.29 1.20 9.34
C LYS A 47 0.03 1.71 8.65
N SER A 48 -1.10 1.03 8.80
CA SER A 48 -2.39 1.45 8.20
C SER A 48 -2.88 2.79 8.77
N THR A 49 -2.55 3.10 10.03
CA THR A 49 -2.83 4.42 10.63
C THR A 49 -2.03 5.50 9.91
N THR A 50 -0.74 5.28 9.66
CA THR A 50 0.13 6.20 8.93
C THR A 50 -0.36 6.41 7.48
N ALA A 51 -0.79 5.34 6.79
CA ALA A 51 -1.39 5.46 5.47
C ALA A 51 -2.67 6.31 5.49
N LYS A 52 -3.55 6.09 6.47
CA LYS A 52 -4.78 6.89 6.64
C LYS A 52 -4.50 8.36 6.97
N ILE A 53 -3.41 8.63 7.70
CA ILE A 53 -2.92 10.01 7.91
C ILE A 53 -2.47 10.61 6.57
N ALA A 54 -1.64 9.90 5.79
CA ALA A 54 -1.17 10.36 4.48
C ALA A 54 -2.33 10.64 3.50
N LEU A 55 -3.37 9.82 3.54
CA LEU A 55 -4.60 10.00 2.77
C LEU A 55 -5.44 11.21 3.25
N GLY A 56 -5.19 11.73 4.47
CA GLY A 56 -6.00 12.79 5.08
C GLY A 56 -7.35 12.31 5.61
N ILE A 57 -7.49 11.00 5.87
CA ILE A 57 -8.70 10.41 6.46
C ILE A 57 -8.84 10.87 7.92
N TYR A 58 -7.73 10.91 8.66
CA TYR A 58 -7.71 11.47 10.02
C TYR A 58 -7.44 12.98 9.97
N LYS A 59 -8.43 13.77 10.46
CA LYS A 59 -8.34 15.24 10.47
C LYS A 59 -7.65 15.82 11.71
N LYS A 60 -7.73 15.12 12.84
CA LYS A 60 -7.10 15.53 14.10
C LYS A 60 -5.85 14.68 14.29
N ILE A 61 -4.71 15.23 13.91
CA ILE A 61 -3.40 14.62 14.01
C ILE A 61 -2.46 15.51 14.80
N ASP A 62 -1.42 14.91 15.39
CA ASP A 62 -0.25 15.62 15.88
C ASP A 62 0.73 15.81 14.72
N GLY A 63 1.53 16.88 14.72
CA GLY A 63 2.39 17.23 13.60
C GLY A 63 1.62 17.79 12.39
N SER A 64 2.13 17.54 11.17
CA SER A 64 1.48 18.04 9.94
C SER A 64 1.55 17.05 8.79
N VAL A 65 0.59 17.19 7.87
CA VAL A 65 0.56 16.51 6.57
C VAL A 65 0.38 17.55 5.48
N GLU A 66 1.27 17.51 4.52
CA GLU A 66 1.22 18.35 3.33
C GLU A 66 0.91 17.43 2.14
N LYS A 67 -0.18 17.72 1.43
CA LYS A 67 -0.63 16.97 0.25
C LYS A 67 -0.50 17.87 -0.97
N TYR A 68 0.23 17.39 -1.96
CA TYR A 68 0.49 18.14 -3.20
C TYR A 68 -0.32 17.58 -4.38
N THR A 69 -1.10 16.52 -4.15
CA THR A 69 -2.02 15.97 -5.16
C THR A 69 -3.35 15.53 -4.55
N ASN A 70 -4.41 15.63 -5.35
CA ASN A 70 -5.73 15.06 -5.06
C ASN A 70 -6.05 13.82 -5.90
N LYS A 71 -5.14 13.44 -6.84
CA LYS A 71 -5.28 12.25 -7.67
C LYS A 71 -4.70 11.05 -6.93
N VAL A 72 -5.50 10.45 -6.06
CA VAL A 72 -5.08 9.37 -5.16
C VAL A 72 -5.87 8.10 -5.47
N GLY A 73 -5.14 7.00 -5.66
CA GLY A 73 -5.68 5.62 -5.64
C GLY A 73 -5.43 4.98 -4.28
N TYR A 74 -6.35 4.15 -3.80
CA TYR A 74 -6.21 3.46 -2.53
C TYR A 74 -6.73 2.03 -2.61
N VAL A 75 -5.89 1.07 -2.22
CA VAL A 75 -6.27 -0.32 -1.98
C VAL A 75 -6.19 -0.58 -0.48
N PRO A 76 -7.32 -0.73 0.21
CA PRO A 76 -7.34 -1.02 1.65
C PRO A 76 -7.02 -2.48 1.92
N GLN A 77 -6.51 -2.79 3.12
CA GLN A 77 -6.20 -4.14 3.57
C GLN A 77 -7.40 -5.09 3.51
N LYS A 78 -8.59 -4.60 3.85
CA LYS A 78 -9.84 -5.37 3.82
C LYS A 78 -10.93 -4.59 3.13
N ILE A 79 -11.62 -5.29 2.25
CA ILE A 79 -12.86 -4.79 1.63
C ILE A 79 -13.99 -5.70 2.09
N SER A 80 -15.04 -5.10 2.63
CA SER A 80 -16.28 -5.84 2.96
C SER A 80 -17.14 -5.91 1.72
N ILE A 81 -17.18 -7.07 1.10
CA ILE A 81 -18.06 -7.39 -0.02
C ILE A 81 -19.02 -8.48 0.45
N ASP A 82 -20.29 -8.32 0.14
CA ASP A 82 -21.25 -9.41 0.28
C ASP A 82 -21.05 -10.35 -0.92
N TRP A 83 -20.34 -11.45 -0.68
CA TRP A 83 -20.01 -12.46 -1.69
C TRP A 83 -21.22 -13.22 -2.24
N THR A 84 -22.42 -13.04 -1.65
CA THR A 84 -23.65 -13.61 -2.19
C THR A 84 -24.20 -12.81 -3.36
N LEU A 85 -23.74 -11.58 -3.57
CA LEU A 85 -24.13 -10.73 -4.70
C LEU A 85 -23.42 -11.22 -5.98
N PRO A 86 -24.16 -11.40 -7.09
CA PRO A 86 -23.58 -11.75 -8.38
C PRO A 86 -22.92 -10.54 -9.02
N LEU A 87 -21.81 -10.07 -8.42
CA LEU A 87 -21.09 -8.87 -8.85
C LEU A 87 -19.93 -9.27 -9.76
N ARG A 88 -19.99 -8.87 -11.04
CA ARG A 88 -18.91 -9.12 -12.00
C ARG A 88 -17.77 -8.12 -11.81
N VAL A 89 -16.58 -8.48 -12.29
CA VAL A 89 -15.41 -7.59 -12.28
C VAL A 89 -15.74 -6.26 -12.94
N ASN A 90 -16.36 -6.27 -14.12
CA ASN A 90 -16.73 -5.05 -14.85
C ASN A 90 -17.69 -4.15 -14.04
N ASP A 91 -18.69 -4.74 -13.39
CA ASP A 91 -19.66 -4.02 -12.56
C ASP A 91 -18.96 -3.42 -11.32
N PHE A 92 -18.02 -4.16 -10.72
CA PHE A 92 -17.21 -3.69 -9.60
C PHE A 92 -16.34 -2.49 -9.96
N MET A 93 -15.79 -2.44 -11.19
CA MET A 93 -14.98 -1.32 -11.65
C MET A 93 -15.75 0.01 -11.67
N VAL A 94 -17.06 -0.01 -11.93
CA VAL A 94 -17.93 1.18 -12.02
C VAL A 94 -18.75 1.47 -10.76
N LEU A 95 -18.66 0.65 -9.72
CA LEU A 95 -19.57 0.67 -8.56
C LEU A 95 -19.64 2.03 -7.84
N THR A 96 -18.56 2.78 -7.80
CA THR A 96 -18.49 4.08 -7.11
C THR A 96 -18.28 5.25 -8.06
N GLU A 97 -18.06 4.98 -9.35
CA GLU A 97 -17.63 6.01 -10.29
C GLU A 97 -17.99 5.61 -11.73
N SER A 98 -18.40 6.60 -12.51
CA SER A 98 -18.64 6.41 -13.93
C SER A 98 -17.29 6.37 -14.67
N LEU A 99 -16.85 5.19 -15.05
CA LEU A 99 -15.70 4.96 -15.91
C LEU A 99 -16.18 4.53 -17.30
N ASN A 100 -15.51 5.01 -18.35
CA ASN A 100 -15.78 4.49 -19.69
C ASN A 100 -15.11 3.13 -19.90
N LYS A 101 -15.56 2.40 -20.91
CA LYS A 101 -15.08 1.05 -21.21
C LYS A 101 -13.58 1.01 -21.48
N GLU A 102 -13.05 1.99 -22.20
CA GLU A 102 -11.62 2.06 -22.55
C GLU A 102 -10.75 2.17 -21.31
N THR A 103 -11.12 3.05 -20.38
CA THR A 103 -10.42 3.21 -19.10
C THR A 103 -10.41 1.91 -18.27
N ILE A 104 -11.54 1.19 -18.26
CA ILE A 104 -11.64 -0.09 -17.55
C ILE A 104 -10.75 -1.14 -18.23
N ASP A 105 -10.86 -1.29 -19.55
CA ASP A 105 -10.11 -2.27 -20.33
C ASP A 105 -8.59 -1.98 -20.23
N GLU A 106 -8.15 -0.70 -20.26
CA GLU A 106 -6.75 -0.30 -20.01
C GLU A 106 -6.26 -0.74 -18.63
N ALA A 107 -7.02 -0.42 -17.57
CA ALA A 107 -6.62 -0.74 -16.19
C ALA A 107 -6.56 -2.26 -15.95
N LEU A 108 -7.56 -3.01 -16.45
CA LEU A 108 -7.58 -4.48 -16.36
C LEU A 108 -6.46 -5.12 -17.18
N SER A 109 -6.12 -4.54 -18.34
CA SER A 109 -5.01 -5.01 -19.18
C SER A 109 -3.66 -4.78 -18.50
N LEU A 110 -3.44 -3.60 -17.90
CA LEU A 110 -2.21 -3.27 -17.19
C LEU A 110 -1.97 -4.21 -16.01
N THR A 111 -3.03 -4.61 -15.30
CA THR A 111 -2.94 -5.57 -14.18
C THR A 111 -3.02 -7.04 -14.61
N GLY A 112 -3.18 -7.32 -15.92
CA GLY A 112 -3.17 -8.66 -16.49
C GLY A 112 -4.45 -9.46 -16.27
N VAL A 113 -5.58 -8.80 -15.95
CA VAL A 113 -6.86 -9.47 -15.62
C VAL A 113 -8.02 -9.13 -16.54
N ILE A 114 -7.76 -8.56 -17.72
CA ILE A 114 -8.81 -8.24 -18.71
C ILE A 114 -9.63 -9.46 -19.12
N HIS A 115 -9.01 -10.65 -19.15
CA HIS A 115 -9.64 -11.91 -19.57
C HIS A 115 -10.71 -12.42 -18.59
N ILE A 116 -10.76 -11.89 -17.37
CA ILE A 116 -11.74 -12.27 -16.35
C ILE A 116 -12.78 -11.15 -16.08
N LYS A 117 -12.87 -10.13 -16.93
CA LYS A 117 -13.75 -8.98 -16.71
C LYS A 117 -15.24 -9.32 -16.54
N ASP A 118 -15.68 -10.43 -17.11
CA ASP A 118 -17.07 -10.90 -17.04
C ASP A 118 -17.31 -11.97 -15.96
N LYS A 119 -16.25 -12.42 -15.24
CA LYS A 119 -16.39 -13.34 -14.10
C LYS A 119 -16.98 -12.63 -12.88
N ASN A 120 -17.68 -13.39 -12.03
CA ASN A 120 -18.10 -12.91 -10.72
C ASN A 120 -16.88 -12.76 -9.80
N LEU A 121 -16.89 -11.76 -8.92
CA LEU A 121 -15.79 -11.53 -7.95
C LEU A 121 -15.61 -12.73 -7.01
N GLY A 122 -16.71 -13.42 -6.65
CA GLY A 122 -16.67 -14.59 -5.77
C GLY A 122 -15.95 -15.81 -6.38
N ASP A 123 -15.79 -15.84 -7.70
CA ASP A 123 -15.15 -16.95 -8.43
C ASP A 123 -13.65 -16.69 -8.67
N LEU A 124 -13.10 -15.57 -8.18
CA LEU A 124 -11.71 -15.19 -8.38
C LEU A 124 -10.80 -15.83 -7.34
N SER A 125 -9.58 -16.20 -7.78
CA SER A 125 -8.51 -16.49 -6.84
C SER A 125 -8.10 -15.24 -6.06
N GLY A 126 -7.43 -15.39 -4.91
CA GLY A 126 -6.93 -14.25 -4.13
C GLY A 126 -6.06 -13.32 -4.96
N GLY A 127 -5.15 -13.86 -5.77
CA GLY A 127 -4.28 -13.07 -6.65
C GLY A 127 -5.02 -12.35 -7.77
N GLU A 128 -6.02 -13.00 -8.41
CA GLU A 128 -6.90 -12.36 -9.39
C GLU A 128 -7.67 -11.20 -8.76
N PHE A 129 -8.21 -11.41 -7.57
CA PHE A 129 -8.95 -10.38 -6.85
C PHE A 129 -8.07 -9.18 -6.49
N GLN A 130 -6.85 -9.40 -5.97
CA GLN A 130 -5.90 -8.32 -5.69
C GLN A 130 -5.53 -7.52 -6.94
N ARG A 131 -5.35 -8.18 -8.09
CA ARG A 131 -5.10 -7.51 -9.37
C ARG A 131 -6.31 -6.69 -9.85
N VAL A 132 -7.53 -7.15 -9.60
CA VAL A 132 -8.76 -6.38 -9.87
C VAL A 132 -8.86 -5.15 -8.96
N LEU A 133 -8.55 -5.28 -7.67
CA LEU A 133 -8.48 -4.14 -6.75
C LEU A 133 -7.46 -3.10 -7.19
N LEU A 134 -6.30 -3.57 -7.64
CA LEU A 134 -5.25 -2.71 -8.15
C LEU A 134 -5.69 -2.01 -9.45
N ALA A 135 -6.31 -2.75 -10.39
CA ALA A 135 -6.89 -2.17 -11.61
C ALA A 135 -7.86 -1.03 -11.29
N ARG A 136 -8.75 -1.24 -10.33
CA ARG A 136 -9.70 -0.22 -9.89
C ARG A 136 -9.02 1.01 -9.31
N ALA A 137 -7.98 0.82 -8.48
CA ALA A 137 -7.26 1.91 -7.86
C ALA A 137 -6.48 2.76 -8.88
N ILE A 138 -5.99 2.14 -9.97
CA ILE A 138 -5.20 2.83 -11.01
C ILE A 138 -6.04 3.34 -12.18
N SER A 139 -7.33 2.98 -12.28
CA SER A 139 -8.19 3.33 -13.42
C SER A 139 -8.24 4.83 -13.71
N LYS A 140 -8.09 5.67 -12.69
CA LYS A 140 -8.03 7.14 -12.83
C LYS A 140 -6.63 7.71 -13.00
N LYS A 141 -5.64 6.87 -13.30
CA LYS A 141 -4.24 7.29 -13.45
C LYS A 141 -3.80 8.18 -12.28
N PRO A 142 -3.83 7.66 -11.02
CA PRO A 142 -3.49 8.42 -9.84
C PRO A 142 -2.03 8.89 -9.89
N GLU A 143 -1.74 10.03 -9.26
CA GLU A 143 -0.36 10.47 -9.01
C GLU A 143 0.24 9.80 -7.76
N LEU A 144 -0.61 9.56 -6.74
CA LEU A 144 -0.26 8.83 -5.52
C LEU A 144 -1.12 7.58 -5.39
N LEU A 145 -0.48 6.43 -5.24
CA LEU A 145 -1.15 5.14 -4.99
C LEU A 145 -0.78 4.65 -3.58
N VAL A 146 -1.78 4.37 -2.76
CA VAL A 146 -1.58 3.82 -1.41
C VAL A 146 -2.09 2.39 -1.39
N LEU A 147 -1.23 1.45 -1.00
CA LEU A 147 -1.51 0.01 -0.99
C LEU A 147 -1.31 -0.54 0.42
N ASP A 148 -2.39 -0.97 1.05
CA ASP A 148 -2.36 -1.48 2.43
C ASP A 148 -2.41 -3.02 2.41
N GLU A 149 -1.24 -3.67 2.52
CA GLU A 149 -1.05 -5.13 2.48
C GLU A 149 -1.67 -5.79 1.23
N PRO A 150 -1.30 -5.36 0.01
CA PRO A 150 -1.95 -5.78 -1.24
C PRO A 150 -1.76 -7.25 -1.60
N VAL A 151 -0.88 -7.97 -0.91
CA VAL A 151 -0.58 -9.40 -1.17
C VAL A 151 -1.33 -10.33 -0.22
N GLN A 152 -2.19 -9.82 0.66
CA GLN A 152 -2.91 -10.64 1.63
C GLN A 152 -3.81 -11.68 0.91
N GLY A 153 -3.62 -12.96 1.23
CA GLY A 153 -4.39 -14.07 0.62
C GLY A 153 -3.87 -14.52 -0.75
N VAL A 154 -2.66 -14.12 -1.11
CA VAL A 154 -1.94 -14.55 -2.32
C VAL A 154 -0.87 -15.55 -1.90
N ASP A 155 -0.59 -16.55 -2.73
CA ASP A 155 0.51 -17.50 -2.51
C ASP A 155 1.87 -16.83 -2.81
N PHE A 156 2.96 -17.43 -2.33
CA PHE A 156 4.30 -16.84 -2.42
C PHE A 156 4.71 -16.45 -3.86
N THR A 157 4.41 -17.29 -4.85
CA THR A 157 4.71 -17.00 -6.27
C THR A 157 3.90 -15.81 -6.78
N GLY A 158 2.64 -15.75 -6.41
CA GLY A 158 1.73 -14.65 -6.73
C GLY A 158 2.14 -13.33 -6.05
N GLU A 159 2.67 -13.39 -4.81
CA GLU A 159 3.19 -12.21 -4.12
C GLU A 159 4.33 -11.54 -4.89
N ILE A 160 5.33 -12.33 -5.33
CA ILE A 160 6.46 -11.82 -6.11
C ILE A 160 5.94 -11.15 -7.40
N ALA A 161 5.08 -11.85 -8.13
CA ALA A 161 4.50 -11.33 -9.37
C ALA A 161 3.64 -10.07 -9.15
N LEU A 162 3.02 -9.91 -7.97
CA LEU A 162 2.25 -8.71 -7.63
C LEU A 162 3.16 -7.53 -7.29
N TYR A 163 4.28 -7.74 -6.60
CA TYR A 163 5.27 -6.67 -6.34
C TYR A 163 5.96 -6.20 -7.62
N GLU A 164 6.29 -7.12 -8.56
CA GLU A 164 6.78 -6.76 -9.89
C GLU A 164 5.75 -5.91 -10.65
N LEU A 165 4.47 -6.28 -10.58
CA LEU A 165 3.38 -5.50 -11.17
C LEU A 165 3.26 -4.11 -10.54
N ILE A 166 3.37 -3.99 -9.21
CA ILE A 166 3.34 -2.70 -8.49
C ILE A 166 4.49 -1.82 -8.98
N LYS A 167 5.70 -2.38 -9.13
CA LYS A 167 6.85 -1.65 -9.68
C LYS A 167 6.58 -1.17 -11.11
N LYS A 168 6.10 -2.06 -11.97
CA LYS A 168 5.72 -1.75 -13.36
C LYS A 168 4.69 -0.60 -13.41
N ILE A 169 3.66 -0.63 -12.55
CA ILE A 169 2.66 0.42 -12.47
C ILE A 169 3.28 1.77 -12.07
N SER A 170 4.19 1.77 -11.07
CA SER A 170 4.89 2.98 -10.68
C SER A 170 5.65 3.60 -11.85
N ASP A 171 6.35 2.77 -12.62
CA ASP A 171 7.15 3.21 -13.76
C ASP A 171 6.27 3.68 -14.94
N GLU A 172 5.24 2.92 -15.33
CA GLU A 172 4.37 3.26 -16.47
C GLU A 172 3.47 4.48 -16.22
N LEU A 173 2.93 4.63 -15.01
CA LEU A 173 2.07 5.75 -14.66
C LEU A 173 2.86 6.94 -14.07
N ASN A 174 4.17 6.78 -13.83
CA ASN A 174 5.00 7.74 -13.10
C ASN A 174 4.32 8.20 -11.78
N CYS A 175 3.68 7.24 -11.07
CA CYS A 175 3.01 7.50 -9.82
C CYS A 175 3.91 7.17 -8.62
N GLY A 176 3.81 7.97 -7.55
CA GLY A 176 4.42 7.62 -6.27
C GLY A 176 3.57 6.60 -5.54
N ILE A 177 4.21 5.65 -4.87
CA ILE A 177 3.51 4.58 -4.14
C ILE A 177 3.88 4.61 -2.65
N LEU A 178 2.87 4.61 -1.80
CA LEU A 178 3.00 4.30 -0.38
C LEU A 178 2.50 2.87 -0.16
N LEU A 179 3.42 1.95 0.04
CA LEU A 179 3.17 0.52 0.21
C LEU A 179 3.24 0.15 1.69
N ILE A 180 2.29 -0.61 2.19
CA ILE A 180 2.35 -1.24 3.51
C ILE A 180 2.57 -2.73 3.31
N SER A 181 3.58 -3.27 3.99
CA SER A 181 3.88 -4.70 4.02
C SER A 181 4.34 -5.12 5.42
N HIS A 182 4.22 -6.39 5.72
CA HIS A 182 4.77 -6.98 6.94
C HIS A 182 6.13 -7.68 6.70
N ASP A 183 6.52 -7.89 5.44
CA ASP A 183 7.77 -8.57 5.07
C ASP A 183 8.67 -7.69 4.21
N LEU A 184 9.90 -7.44 4.71
CA LEU A 184 10.91 -6.69 3.97
C LEU A 184 11.50 -7.52 2.82
N HIS A 185 11.71 -8.83 3.00
CA HIS A 185 12.40 -9.64 1.99
C HIS A 185 11.67 -9.64 0.66
N THR A 186 10.35 -9.74 0.70
CA THR A 186 9.50 -9.76 -0.49
C THR A 186 9.45 -8.40 -1.20
N VAL A 187 9.52 -7.29 -0.44
CA VAL A 187 9.40 -5.94 -1.01
C VAL A 187 10.73 -5.30 -1.41
N MET A 188 11.87 -5.89 -1.04
CA MET A 188 13.21 -5.28 -1.26
C MET A 188 13.48 -4.90 -2.72
N SER A 189 13.06 -5.72 -3.69
CA SER A 189 13.30 -5.48 -5.12
C SER A 189 12.40 -4.39 -5.71
N ALA A 190 11.25 -4.12 -5.09
CA ALA A 190 10.25 -3.18 -5.58
C ALA A 190 10.27 -1.82 -4.88
N THR A 191 11.12 -1.63 -3.86
CA THR A 191 11.06 -0.48 -2.94
C THR A 191 12.28 0.41 -3.08
N ASP A 192 12.08 1.74 -3.17
CA ASP A 192 13.15 2.75 -3.16
C ASP A 192 13.55 3.14 -1.72
N HIS A 193 12.57 3.24 -0.81
CA HIS A 193 12.79 3.66 0.57
C HIS A 193 11.89 2.90 1.53
N VAL A 194 12.44 2.50 2.67
CA VAL A 194 11.74 1.75 3.71
C VAL A 194 11.68 2.56 5.00
N VAL A 195 10.54 2.52 5.66
CA VAL A 195 10.32 3.10 6.99
C VAL A 195 9.80 2.02 7.93
N CYS A 196 10.55 1.69 8.95
CA CYS A 196 10.17 0.72 9.97
C CYS A 196 9.37 1.39 11.08
N LEU A 197 8.21 0.80 11.39
CA LEU A 197 7.31 1.31 12.41
C LEU A 197 7.12 0.30 13.56
N ASN A 198 7.15 0.83 14.78
CA ASN A 198 6.70 0.17 16.01
C ASN A 198 6.06 1.19 16.95
N GLY A 199 4.91 1.75 16.54
CA GLY A 199 4.28 2.89 17.21
C GLY A 199 4.99 4.23 16.92
N HIS A 200 6.23 4.20 16.50
CA HIS A 200 7.08 5.31 16.05
C HIS A 200 8.02 4.81 14.95
N VAL A 201 8.78 5.69 14.31
CA VAL A 201 9.80 5.29 13.34
C VAL A 201 11.02 4.76 14.10
N CYS A 202 11.35 3.47 13.92
CA CYS A 202 12.52 2.84 14.50
C CYS A 202 13.75 3.01 13.60
N CYS A 203 13.59 2.79 12.30
CA CYS A 203 14.64 2.98 11.31
C CYS A 203 14.04 3.36 9.96
N SER A 204 14.83 3.98 9.11
CA SER A 204 14.46 4.28 7.73
C SER A 204 15.70 4.40 6.85
N GLY A 205 15.54 4.12 5.56
CA GLY A 205 16.65 4.17 4.59
C GLY A 205 16.37 3.35 3.36
N SER A 206 17.44 3.06 2.60
CA SER A 206 17.34 2.07 1.52
C SER A 206 17.00 0.68 2.07
N PRO A 207 16.39 -0.23 1.29
CA PRO A 207 16.12 -1.60 1.74
C PRO A 207 17.35 -2.30 2.32
N MET A 208 18.53 -2.09 1.71
CA MET A 208 19.78 -2.70 2.15
C MET A 208 20.27 -2.13 3.49
N ASP A 209 20.09 -0.83 3.74
CA ASP A 209 20.47 -0.18 5.00
C ASP A 209 19.57 -0.66 6.13
N VAL A 210 18.27 -0.72 5.88
CA VAL A 210 17.28 -1.21 6.85
C VAL A 210 17.52 -2.68 7.19
N ALA A 211 17.81 -3.54 6.23
CA ALA A 211 18.11 -4.96 6.48
C ALA A 211 19.35 -5.18 7.39
N LYS A 212 20.28 -4.23 7.40
CA LYS A 212 21.48 -4.27 8.28
C LYS A 212 21.23 -3.63 9.65
N ASN A 213 20.15 -2.88 9.81
CA ASN A 213 19.87 -2.12 11.03
C ASN A 213 19.53 -3.05 12.21
N ASN A 214 20.12 -2.78 13.38
CA ASN A 214 19.92 -3.60 14.56
C ASN A 214 18.50 -3.50 15.13
N GLU A 215 17.84 -2.35 15.01
CA GLU A 215 16.45 -2.18 15.45
C GLU A 215 15.48 -2.98 14.58
N TYR A 216 15.73 -3.00 13.25
CA TYR A 216 15.00 -3.88 12.35
C TYR A 216 15.17 -5.35 12.73
N LYS A 217 16.41 -5.81 12.92
CA LYS A 217 16.69 -7.19 13.33
C LYS A 217 16.03 -7.53 14.67
N ALA A 218 16.08 -6.64 15.65
CA ALA A 218 15.44 -6.86 16.95
C ALA A 218 13.91 -6.98 16.82
N LEU A 219 13.28 -6.18 15.96
CA LEU A 219 11.83 -6.24 15.75
C LEU A 219 11.36 -7.53 15.07
N PHE A 220 12.12 -8.03 14.10
CA PHE A 220 11.71 -9.18 13.29
C PHE A 220 12.34 -10.50 13.75
N CYS A 221 13.57 -10.53 14.31
CA CYS A 221 14.15 -11.76 14.84
C CYS A 221 13.49 -12.22 16.16
N LEU A 222 12.95 -11.31 16.97
CA LEU A 222 12.20 -11.68 18.17
C LEU A 222 10.83 -12.31 17.84
N LEU A 223 10.23 -11.98 16.67
CA LEU A 223 8.98 -12.60 16.23
C LEU A 223 9.17 -14.06 15.79
N TYR A 224 10.30 -14.39 15.15
CA TYR A 224 10.60 -15.77 14.75
C TYR A 224 10.92 -16.72 15.93
N THR A 225 11.27 -16.16 17.11
CA THR A 225 11.54 -16.99 18.31
C THR A 225 10.28 -17.22 19.15
N SER A 226 9.22 -16.42 19.02
CA SER A 226 7.96 -16.61 19.76
C SER A 226 7.05 -17.66 19.12
N ASP A 227 7.06 -17.78 17.79
CA ASP A 227 6.22 -18.77 17.08
C ASP A 227 6.80 -20.19 17.13
N ALA A 228 8.08 -20.35 17.52
CA ALA A 228 8.73 -21.66 17.71
C ALA A 228 8.58 -22.23 19.12
N ALA A 229 7.92 -21.52 20.04
CA ALA A 229 7.74 -21.95 21.42
C ALA A 229 6.32 -22.48 21.73
N ASP A 230 5.41 -22.47 20.75
CA ASP A 230 4.02 -22.94 20.86
C ASP A 230 3.73 -24.22 20.04
N GLU A 231 4.77 -25.01 19.65
CA GLU A 231 4.62 -26.38 19.13
C GLU A 231 5.03 -27.44 20.18
#